data_dd8a9f769786f45caa7a03a2beaf2f01
#
_entry.id   dd8a9f769786f45caa7a03a2beaf2f01
#
_cell.length_a   1.000
_cell.length_b   1.000
_cell.length_c   1.000
_cell.angle_alpha   90.00
_cell.angle_beta   90.00
_cell.angle_gamma   90.00
#
_symmetry.space_group_name_H-M   'P 1'
#
loop_
_entity.id
_entity.type
_entity.pdbx_description
1 polymer ?
#
loop_
_entity_poly.entity_id
_entity_poly.type
_entity_poly.pdbx_seq_one_letter_code
_entity_poly.pdbx_strand_id
1 'polypeptide(L)'
;MENIDICVEWEGPFSLEDIGYDENSNKYSISKELPLNDDKKDYGIYQVYGYHPVYGNNVLLYIGKADDQTFAKRLSQEGWAYNEDYKNIQIYVGRLFGREQKISGDEWSKQIGLAERMLIFAHAPAKNSSNILNITKDKTLLKEFENIRVFNYDAYRSLMPELSGELWVKGFNEYNGVYSTDNMIEKK
;
A
#
# COMPACT_ATOMS: atom_id res chain seq x y z
N MET A 1 9.08 6.15 23.59
CA MET A 1 8.84 6.97 22.39
C MET A 1 7.33 7.03 22.20
N GLU A 2 6.81 8.15 21.74
CA GLU A 2 5.38 8.32 21.50
C GLU A 2 4.98 7.54 20.24
N ASN A 3 3.82 6.86 20.28
CA ASN A 3 3.34 6.12 19.13
C ASN A 3 2.85 7.09 18.05
N ILE A 4 3.15 6.76 16.80
CA ILE A 4 2.67 7.48 15.62
C ILE A 4 1.47 6.73 15.06
N ASP A 5 0.30 7.34 15.12
CA ASP A 5 -0.93 6.79 14.58
C ASP A 5 -1.15 7.36 13.17
N ILE A 6 -1.18 6.49 12.17
CA ILE A 6 -1.46 6.84 10.78
C ILE A 6 -2.86 6.32 10.43
N CYS A 7 -3.80 7.24 10.28
CA CYS A 7 -5.17 6.92 9.92
C CYS A 7 -5.36 7.07 8.41
N VAL A 8 -5.88 6.04 7.75
CA VAL A 8 -6.10 6.00 6.31
C VAL A 8 -7.58 5.79 6.02
N GLU A 9 -8.20 6.75 5.34
CA GLU A 9 -9.57 6.65 4.83
C GLU A 9 -9.56 6.12 3.41
N TRP A 10 -10.22 5.00 3.20
CA TRP A 10 -10.29 4.31 1.92
C TRP A 10 -11.58 4.61 1.17
N GLU A 11 -11.46 4.86 -0.12
CA GLU A 11 -12.54 5.11 -1.06
C GLU A 11 -12.41 4.21 -2.29
N GLY A 12 -13.52 3.78 -2.87
CA GLY A 12 -13.56 2.93 -4.07
C GLY A 12 -14.78 1.99 -4.07
N PRO A 13 -14.91 1.12 -5.07
CA PRO A 13 -13.93 0.88 -6.13
C PRO A 13 -13.97 1.94 -7.23
N PHE A 14 -12.81 2.26 -7.77
CA PHE A 14 -12.62 3.00 -9.01
C PHE A 14 -12.19 2.04 -10.12
N SER A 15 -12.53 2.37 -11.37
CA SER A 15 -12.12 1.66 -12.56
C SER A 15 -10.87 2.30 -13.20
N LEU A 16 -10.35 1.69 -14.27
CA LEU A 16 -9.31 2.32 -15.07
C LEU A 16 -9.81 3.57 -15.83
N GLU A 17 -11.10 3.64 -16.15
CA GLU A 17 -11.71 4.83 -16.77
C GLU A 17 -11.67 6.03 -15.83
N ASP A 18 -11.87 5.82 -14.52
CA ASP A 18 -11.80 6.88 -13.49
C ASP A 18 -10.40 7.50 -13.36
N ILE A 19 -9.37 6.82 -13.85
CA ILE A 19 -8.00 7.33 -13.94
C ILE A 19 -7.60 7.74 -15.37
N GLY A 20 -8.57 7.88 -16.26
CA GLY A 20 -8.41 8.43 -17.60
C GLY A 20 -8.03 7.43 -18.69
N TYR A 21 -8.19 6.12 -18.46
CA TYR A 21 -7.99 5.13 -19.50
C TYR A 21 -9.19 5.11 -20.47
N ASP A 22 -8.89 5.19 -21.76
CA ASP A 22 -9.88 5.05 -22.83
C ASP A 22 -9.65 3.72 -23.58
N GLU A 23 -10.61 2.81 -23.47
CA GLU A 23 -10.58 1.49 -24.09
C GLU A 23 -10.51 1.57 -25.62
N ASN A 24 -11.18 2.58 -26.23
CA ASN A 24 -11.25 2.70 -27.69
C ASN A 24 -9.91 3.12 -28.30
N SER A 25 -9.21 4.03 -27.64
CA SER A 25 -7.88 4.50 -28.09
C SER A 25 -6.73 3.72 -27.49
N ASN A 26 -6.98 2.88 -26.47
CA ASN A 26 -5.99 2.16 -25.69
C ASN A 26 -4.92 3.09 -25.11
N LYS A 27 -5.34 4.24 -24.57
CA LYS A 27 -4.48 5.28 -24.03
C LYS A 27 -5.05 5.90 -22.76
N TYR A 28 -4.15 6.47 -21.97
CA TYR A 28 -4.53 7.34 -20.85
C TYR A 28 -4.59 8.81 -21.31
N SER A 29 -5.65 9.50 -20.88
CA SER A 29 -5.83 10.95 -21.03
C SER A 29 -6.06 11.56 -19.65
N ILE A 30 -5.04 12.17 -19.08
CA ILE A 30 -5.10 12.73 -17.73
C ILE A 30 -5.59 14.18 -17.81
N SER A 31 -6.84 14.40 -17.41
CA SER A 31 -7.46 15.72 -17.31
C SER A 31 -7.66 16.13 -15.84
N LYS A 32 -7.93 17.42 -15.61
CA LYS A 32 -8.19 17.94 -14.24
C LYS A 32 -9.56 17.53 -13.70
N GLU A 33 -10.48 17.12 -14.57
CA GLU A 33 -11.83 16.70 -14.21
C GLU A 33 -11.92 15.24 -13.74
N LEU A 34 -10.83 14.47 -13.86
CA LEU A 34 -10.83 13.09 -13.40
C LEU A 34 -11.00 13.00 -11.88
N PRO A 35 -11.77 12.00 -11.39
CA PRO A 35 -12.07 11.84 -9.96
C PRO A 35 -10.85 11.76 -9.06
N LEU A 36 -9.74 11.22 -9.54
CA LEU A 36 -8.52 10.97 -8.77
C LEU A 36 -7.34 11.87 -9.18
N ASN A 37 -7.62 13.09 -9.69
CA ASN A 37 -6.60 14.01 -10.18
C ASN A 37 -6.68 15.43 -9.59
N ASP A 38 -7.18 15.58 -8.38
CA ASP A 38 -7.16 16.84 -7.66
C ASP A 38 -5.80 17.02 -6.94
N ASP A 39 -5.02 18.01 -7.38
CA ASP A 39 -3.70 18.33 -6.81
C ASP A 39 -3.73 18.76 -5.31
N LYS A 40 -4.91 18.91 -4.71
CA LYS A 40 -5.05 19.26 -3.29
C LYS A 40 -5.27 18.06 -2.39
N LYS A 41 -5.85 16.96 -2.91
CA LYS A 41 -6.31 15.84 -2.06
C LYS A 41 -5.96 14.45 -2.58
N ASP A 42 -5.67 14.27 -3.87
CA ASP A 42 -5.56 12.94 -4.47
C ASP A 42 -4.15 12.36 -4.39
N TYR A 43 -3.67 12.23 -3.15
CA TYR A 43 -2.41 11.61 -2.78
C TYR A 43 -2.61 10.62 -1.63
N GLY A 44 -1.74 9.65 -1.49
CA GLY A 44 -1.78 8.67 -0.42
C GLY A 44 -1.34 7.29 -0.85
N ILE A 45 -2.10 6.28 -0.44
CA ILE A 45 -1.82 4.86 -0.71
C ILE A 45 -2.95 4.33 -1.60
N TYR A 46 -2.67 3.36 -2.46
CA TYR A 46 -3.70 2.72 -3.26
C TYR A 46 -3.57 1.20 -3.22
N GLN A 47 -4.70 0.51 -3.38
CA GLN A 47 -4.84 -0.92 -3.53
C GLN A 47 -5.38 -1.23 -4.92
N VAL A 48 -4.85 -2.27 -5.55
CA VAL A 48 -5.35 -2.77 -6.84
C VAL A 48 -5.77 -4.23 -6.68
N TYR A 49 -7.02 -4.51 -7.00
CA TYR A 49 -7.58 -5.86 -7.06
C TYR A 49 -7.84 -6.27 -8.50
N GLY A 50 -7.76 -7.57 -8.77
CA GLY A 50 -8.02 -8.11 -10.08
C GLY A 50 -7.84 -9.63 -10.13
N TYR A 51 -7.67 -10.16 -11.33
CA TYR A 51 -7.41 -11.58 -11.56
C TYR A 51 -5.95 -11.93 -11.35
N HIS A 52 -5.70 -13.05 -10.69
CA HIS A 52 -4.38 -13.65 -10.58
C HIS A 52 -4.42 -15.12 -11.03
N PRO A 53 -3.51 -15.59 -11.92
CA PRO A 53 -3.57 -16.94 -12.50
C PRO A 53 -3.61 -18.10 -11.48
N VAL A 54 -3.00 -17.88 -10.30
CA VAL A 54 -2.95 -18.90 -9.24
C VAL A 54 -4.06 -18.73 -8.20
N TYR A 55 -4.37 -17.47 -7.83
CA TYR A 55 -5.29 -17.16 -6.72
C TYR A 55 -6.71 -16.84 -7.17
N GLY A 56 -6.95 -16.69 -8.48
CA GLY A 56 -8.28 -16.43 -9.04
C GLY A 56 -8.65 -14.96 -9.12
N ASN A 57 -9.98 -14.70 -9.05
CA ASN A 57 -10.54 -13.35 -9.20
C ASN A 57 -10.52 -12.57 -7.89
N ASN A 58 -10.54 -11.25 -8.02
CA ASN A 58 -10.71 -10.31 -6.90
C ASN A 58 -9.63 -10.44 -5.81
N VAL A 59 -8.41 -10.69 -6.24
CA VAL A 59 -7.23 -10.84 -5.39
C VAL A 59 -6.56 -9.48 -5.21
N LEU A 60 -6.06 -9.20 -4.01
CA LEU A 60 -5.19 -8.05 -3.77
C LEU A 60 -3.88 -8.25 -4.56
N LEU A 61 -3.78 -7.54 -5.69
CA LEU A 61 -2.64 -7.65 -6.59
C LEU A 61 -1.48 -6.76 -6.13
N TYR A 62 -1.79 -5.54 -5.74
CA TYR A 62 -0.77 -4.54 -5.49
C TYR A 62 -1.21 -3.50 -4.46
N ILE A 63 -0.26 -3.06 -3.65
CA ILE A 63 -0.34 -1.85 -2.82
C ILE A 63 0.79 -0.93 -3.28
N GLY A 64 0.49 0.34 -3.47
CA GLY A 64 1.48 1.35 -3.83
C GLY A 64 1.13 2.72 -3.28
N LYS A 65 1.98 3.70 -3.54
CA LYS A 65 1.81 5.07 -3.07
C LYS A 65 1.82 6.10 -4.20
N ALA A 66 1.17 7.21 -3.94
CA ALA A 66 1.17 8.43 -4.73
C ALA A 66 1.43 9.59 -3.77
N ASP A 67 2.70 9.95 -3.54
CA ASP A 67 3.11 10.97 -2.57
C ASP A 67 3.71 12.21 -3.22
N ASP A 68 4.13 12.12 -4.48
CA ASP A 68 4.70 13.20 -5.30
C ASP A 68 3.80 13.60 -6.49
N GLN A 69 2.81 12.80 -6.80
CA GLN A 69 1.84 13.01 -7.88
C GLN A 69 0.47 12.45 -7.52
N THR A 70 -0.58 12.90 -8.20
CA THR A 70 -1.95 12.44 -7.95
C THR A 70 -2.14 10.96 -8.27
N PHE A 71 -3.17 10.33 -7.68
CA PHE A 71 -3.49 8.93 -7.96
C PHE A 71 -3.68 8.64 -9.45
N ALA A 72 -4.41 9.49 -10.20
CA ALA A 72 -4.62 9.29 -11.62
C ALA A 72 -3.30 9.28 -12.40
N LYS A 73 -2.40 10.22 -12.12
CA LYS A 73 -1.07 10.27 -12.76
C LYS A 73 -0.24 9.05 -12.39
N ARG A 74 -0.21 8.67 -11.12
CA ARG A 74 0.60 7.54 -10.65
C ARG A 74 0.11 6.21 -11.21
N LEU A 75 -1.20 5.94 -11.12
CA LEU A 75 -1.80 4.69 -11.56
C LEU A 75 -1.75 4.51 -13.08
N SER A 76 -1.82 5.58 -13.87
CA SER A 76 -1.67 5.51 -15.33
C SER A 76 -0.27 5.05 -15.80
N GLN A 77 0.73 5.11 -14.94
CA GLN A 77 2.10 4.66 -15.21
C GLN A 77 2.32 3.17 -14.90
N GLU A 78 1.39 2.53 -14.17
CA GLU A 78 1.55 1.15 -13.67
C GLU A 78 1.21 0.05 -14.69
N GLY A 79 0.72 0.41 -15.86
CA GLY A 79 0.47 -0.53 -16.96
C GLY A 79 -0.69 -1.52 -16.72
N TRP A 80 -1.61 -1.23 -15.80
CA TRP A 80 -2.75 -2.10 -15.49
C TRP A 80 -3.68 -2.34 -16.68
N ALA A 81 -3.80 -1.35 -17.58
CA ALA A 81 -4.62 -1.42 -18.79
C ALA A 81 -4.14 -2.46 -19.81
N TYR A 82 -2.89 -2.91 -19.71
CA TYR A 82 -2.31 -3.92 -20.63
C TYR A 82 -2.42 -5.35 -20.10
N ASN A 83 -3.12 -5.56 -18.99
CA ASN A 83 -3.42 -6.90 -18.48
C ASN A 83 -4.59 -7.52 -19.26
N GLU A 84 -4.58 -8.84 -19.45
CA GLU A 84 -5.63 -9.57 -20.15
C GLU A 84 -7.03 -9.38 -19.55
N ASP A 85 -7.11 -9.09 -18.26
CA ASP A 85 -8.36 -8.91 -17.51
C ASP A 85 -8.51 -7.49 -16.91
N TYR A 86 -8.10 -6.47 -17.66
CA TYR A 86 -8.11 -5.07 -17.21
C TYR A 86 -9.52 -4.54 -16.84
N LYS A 87 -10.59 -5.10 -17.42
CA LYS A 87 -11.98 -4.70 -17.12
C LYS A 87 -12.42 -5.05 -15.70
N ASN A 88 -11.76 -6.01 -15.07
CA ASN A 88 -12.04 -6.44 -13.70
C ASN A 88 -11.09 -5.81 -12.68
N ILE A 89 -10.26 -4.87 -13.10
CA ILE A 89 -9.41 -4.10 -12.18
C ILE A 89 -10.28 -3.18 -11.32
N GLN A 90 -10.10 -3.29 -10.01
CA GLN A 90 -10.73 -2.43 -9.01
C GLN A 90 -9.64 -1.71 -8.21
N ILE A 91 -9.74 -0.39 -8.17
CA ILE A 91 -8.79 0.48 -7.48
C ILE A 91 -9.46 1.05 -6.24
N TYR A 92 -8.77 1.01 -5.12
CA TYR A 92 -9.17 1.69 -3.89
C TYR A 92 -8.05 2.65 -3.50
N VAL A 93 -8.40 3.88 -3.17
CA VAL A 93 -7.44 4.91 -2.77
C VAL A 93 -7.61 5.25 -1.30
N GLY A 94 -6.52 5.32 -0.59
CA GLY A 94 -6.45 5.63 0.83
C GLY A 94 -5.79 6.98 1.05
N ARG A 95 -6.53 7.94 1.60
CA ARG A 95 -6.00 9.26 1.96
C ARG A 95 -5.72 9.30 3.46
N LEU A 96 -4.62 9.93 3.85
CA LEU A 96 -4.33 10.10 5.27
C LEU A 96 -5.32 11.09 5.89
N PHE A 97 -5.88 10.74 7.04
CA PHE A 97 -6.86 11.53 7.79
C PHE A 97 -6.28 12.88 8.25
N GLY A 98 -7.10 13.92 8.31
CA GLY A 98 -6.69 15.24 8.79
C GLY A 98 -6.03 16.15 7.76
N ARG A 99 -6.21 15.88 6.49
CA ARG A 99 -5.55 16.52 5.34
C ARG A 99 -5.88 17.98 5.07
N GLU A 100 -6.86 18.56 5.68
CA GLU A 100 -7.13 20.00 5.53
C GLU A 100 -6.00 20.89 6.07
N GLN A 101 -5.13 20.33 6.92
CA GLN A 101 -3.88 20.95 7.33
C GLN A 101 -2.73 20.26 6.57
N LYS A 102 -2.09 20.95 5.64
CA LYS A 102 -0.81 20.52 5.07
C LYS A 102 0.19 20.32 6.21
N ILE A 103 0.32 19.08 6.65
CA ILE A 103 1.56 18.63 7.28
C ILE A 103 2.67 18.94 6.29
N SER A 104 3.81 19.47 6.71
CA SER A 104 4.90 19.80 5.80
C SER A 104 5.15 18.63 4.85
N GLY A 105 5.35 18.88 3.56
CA GLY A 105 5.35 17.83 2.52
C GLY A 105 6.22 16.62 2.85
N ASP A 106 7.34 16.82 3.54
CA ASP A 106 8.29 15.77 3.91
C ASP A 106 7.74 14.79 4.97
N GLU A 107 7.10 15.31 6.03
CA GLU A 107 6.53 14.47 7.09
C GLU A 107 5.36 13.62 6.57
N TRP A 108 4.55 14.21 5.72
CA TRP A 108 3.42 13.54 5.13
C TRP A 108 3.84 12.43 4.14
N SER A 109 4.80 12.69 3.26
CA SER A 109 5.38 11.70 2.35
C SER A 109 6.03 10.55 3.14
N LYS A 110 6.68 10.87 4.28
CA LYS A 110 7.24 9.87 5.19
C LYS A 110 6.16 8.97 5.80
N GLN A 111 5.05 9.55 6.29
CA GLN A 111 3.94 8.76 6.85
C GLN A 111 3.28 7.86 5.80
N ILE A 112 3.06 8.36 4.57
CA ILE A 112 2.58 7.54 3.45
C ILE A 112 3.53 6.37 3.19
N GLY A 113 4.83 6.64 3.11
CA GLY A 113 5.83 5.62 2.84
C GLY A 113 5.94 4.57 3.95
N LEU A 114 5.77 4.96 5.22
CA LEU A 114 5.74 4.03 6.36
C LEU A 114 4.49 3.14 6.31
N ALA A 115 3.31 3.73 6.11
CA ALA A 115 2.05 3.00 6.04
C ALA A 115 2.03 2.06 4.83
N GLU A 116 2.48 2.49 3.64
CA GLU A 116 2.61 1.63 2.45
C GLU A 116 3.44 0.39 2.77
N ARG A 117 4.65 0.56 3.33
CA ARG A 117 5.55 -0.55 3.65
C ARG A 117 4.94 -1.51 4.67
N MET A 118 4.29 -1.01 5.72
CA MET A 118 3.61 -1.85 6.70
C MET A 118 2.46 -2.63 6.08
N LEU A 119 1.65 -1.99 5.24
CA LEU A 119 0.54 -2.65 4.54
C LEU A 119 1.05 -3.72 3.57
N ILE A 120 2.10 -3.47 2.79
CA ILE A 120 2.72 -4.45 1.90
C ILE A 120 3.26 -5.64 2.71
N PHE A 121 3.97 -5.37 3.80
CA PHE A 121 4.56 -6.42 4.63
C PHE A 121 3.48 -7.32 5.25
N ALA A 122 2.43 -6.73 5.80
CA ALA A 122 1.37 -7.47 6.48
C ALA A 122 0.48 -8.29 5.54
N HIS A 123 0.21 -7.78 4.34
CA HIS A 123 -0.77 -8.39 3.43
C HIS A 123 -0.15 -9.15 2.26
N ALA A 124 1.15 -9.00 2.02
CA ALA A 124 1.89 -9.69 0.96
C ALA A 124 1.16 -9.71 -0.39
N PRO A 125 0.83 -8.55 -1.01
CA PRO A 125 0.09 -8.51 -2.26
C PRO A 125 0.81 -9.27 -3.36
N ALA A 126 0.06 -9.92 -4.26
CA ALA A 126 0.58 -10.88 -5.21
C ALA A 126 1.69 -10.35 -6.15
N LYS A 127 1.72 -9.04 -6.42
CA LYS A 127 2.71 -8.38 -7.29
C LYS A 127 3.75 -7.52 -6.56
N ASN A 128 3.71 -7.46 -5.23
CA ASN A 128 4.71 -6.71 -4.42
C ASN A 128 5.90 -7.56 -3.94
N SER A 129 6.19 -8.68 -4.56
CA SER A 129 7.19 -9.65 -4.08
C SER A 129 8.58 -9.06 -3.84
N SER A 130 9.05 -8.16 -4.70
CA SER A 130 10.35 -7.49 -4.53
C SER A 130 10.38 -6.57 -3.31
N ASN A 131 9.30 -5.86 -3.02
CA ASN A 131 9.19 -4.97 -1.87
C ASN A 131 9.19 -5.76 -0.57
N ILE A 132 8.48 -6.88 -0.50
CA ILE A 132 8.46 -7.78 0.66
C ILE A 132 9.86 -8.29 0.98
N LEU A 133 10.59 -8.76 -0.03
CA LEU A 133 11.96 -9.25 0.14
C LEU A 133 12.93 -8.16 0.64
N ASN A 134 12.75 -6.92 0.23
CA ASN A 134 13.57 -5.81 0.68
C ASN A 134 13.27 -5.44 2.14
N ILE A 135 12.01 -5.42 2.54
CA ILE A 135 11.60 -5.14 3.93
C ILE A 135 12.18 -6.20 4.89
N THR A 136 12.10 -7.48 4.55
CA THR A 136 12.58 -8.56 5.42
C THR A 136 14.10 -8.59 5.59
N LYS A 137 14.86 -8.02 4.68
CA LYS A 137 16.33 -7.96 4.74
C LYS A 137 16.86 -6.77 5.54
N ASP A 138 16.07 -5.71 5.68
CA ASP A 138 16.50 -4.48 6.33
C ASP A 138 16.01 -4.39 7.78
N LYS A 139 16.90 -4.77 8.72
CA LYS A 139 16.61 -4.68 10.16
C LYS A 139 16.37 -3.25 10.66
N THR A 140 16.82 -2.23 9.91
CA THR A 140 16.59 -0.83 10.29
C THR A 140 15.16 -0.43 10.05
N LEU A 141 14.54 -0.93 8.98
CA LEU A 141 13.12 -0.73 8.68
C LEU A 141 12.20 -1.29 9.77
N LEU A 142 12.54 -2.45 10.35
CA LEU A 142 11.77 -3.04 11.44
C LEU A 142 11.75 -2.13 12.67
N LYS A 143 12.87 -1.46 12.99
CA LYS A 143 12.92 -0.49 14.09
C LYS A 143 12.08 0.76 13.82
N GLU A 144 12.00 1.21 12.57
CA GLU A 144 11.14 2.34 12.20
C GLU A 144 9.65 2.02 12.43
N PHE A 145 9.24 0.76 12.29
CA PHE A 145 7.85 0.34 12.50
C PHE A 145 7.45 0.21 13.97
N GLU A 146 8.40 0.03 14.90
CA GLU A 146 8.14 -0.36 16.29
C GLU A 146 7.10 0.55 16.99
N ASN A 147 7.11 1.85 16.68
CA ASN A 147 6.21 2.82 17.30
C ASN A 147 5.10 3.31 16.34
N ILE A 148 4.84 2.58 15.25
CA ILE A 148 3.85 2.98 14.24
C ILE A 148 2.64 2.08 14.32
N ARG A 149 1.46 2.68 14.27
CA ARG A 149 0.18 2.00 14.07
C ARG A 149 -0.50 2.58 12.83
N VAL A 150 -1.05 1.70 11.99
CA VAL A 150 -1.84 2.09 10.84
C VAL A 150 -3.28 1.66 11.07
N PHE A 151 -4.21 2.59 10.99
CA PHE A 151 -5.65 2.36 11.11
C PHE A 151 -6.30 2.55 9.76
N ASN A 152 -7.05 1.54 9.30
CA ASN A 152 -7.75 1.54 8.03
C ASN A 152 -9.25 1.72 8.26
N TYR A 153 -9.86 2.74 7.63
CA TYR A 153 -11.27 3.07 7.75
C TYR A 153 -11.99 2.94 6.41
N ASP A 154 -13.31 2.78 6.45
CA ASP A 154 -14.23 2.73 5.32
C ASP A 154 -13.97 1.58 4.35
N ALA A 155 -13.68 1.84 3.09
CA ALA A 155 -13.56 0.83 2.04
C ALA A 155 -12.19 0.11 2.01
N TYR A 156 -11.62 -0.23 3.17
CA TYR A 156 -10.28 -0.87 3.24
C TYR A 156 -10.22 -2.33 2.76
N ARG A 157 -11.33 -2.95 2.42
CA ARG A 157 -11.44 -4.26 1.78
C ARG A 157 -10.83 -5.40 2.60
N SER A 158 -9.80 -6.07 2.03
CA SER A 158 -9.13 -7.20 2.67
C SER A 158 -7.98 -6.81 3.59
N LEU A 159 -7.74 -5.51 3.78
CA LEU A 159 -6.72 -5.07 4.72
C LEU A 159 -7.16 -5.33 6.17
N MET A 160 -6.21 -5.48 7.06
CA MET A 160 -6.48 -5.49 8.50
C MET A 160 -6.96 -4.10 8.93
N PRO A 161 -7.98 -4.00 9.81
CA PRO A 161 -8.46 -2.69 10.28
C PRO A 161 -7.39 -1.93 11.08
N GLU A 162 -6.48 -2.64 11.74
CA GLU A 162 -5.36 -2.09 12.49
C GLU A 162 -4.10 -2.91 12.25
N LEU A 163 -2.97 -2.22 12.07
CA LEU A 163 -1.63 -2.79 12.05
C LEU A 163 -0.78 -2.12 13.12
N SER A 164 -0.14 -2.93 13.98
CA SER A 164 0.80 -2.46 14.99
C SER A 164 2.21 -2.91 14.66
N GLY A 165 3.12 -1.95 14.44
CA GLY A 165 4.52 -2.25 14.19
C GLY A 165 5.19 -2.92 15.38
N GLU A 166 4.80 -2.57 16.61
CA GLU A 166 5.30 -3.22 17.83
C GLU A 166 5.05 -4.73 17.84
N LEU A 167 3.83 -5.15 17.48
CA LEU A 167 3.49 -6.59 17.42
C LEU A 167 4.31 -7.32 16.36
N TRP A 168 4.54 -6.70 15.20
CA TRP A 168 5.33 -7.30 14.14
C TRP A 168 6.80 -7.43 14.52
N VAL A 169 7.39 -6.41 15.12
CA VAL A 169 8.79 -6.43 15.57
C VAL A 169 9.00 -7.47 16.67
N LYS A 170 8.08 -7.55 17.65
CA LYS A 170 8.13 -8.58 18.70
C LYS A 170 8.02 -9.98 18.12
N GLY A 171 7.01 -10.25 17.30
CA GLY A 171 6.80 -11.55 16.66
C GLY A 171 8.00 -11.98 15.82
N PHE A 172 8.60 -11.06 15.07
CA PHE A 172 9.80 -11.34 14.28
C PHE A 172 11.01 -11.68 15.14
N ASN A 173 11.23 -10.93 16.23
CA ASN A 173 12.35 -11.18 17.15
C ASN A 173 12.16 -12.51 17.91
N GLU A 174 10.95 -12.83 18.36
CA GLU A 174 10.63 -14.10 18.98
C GLU A 174 10.84 -15.28 18.03
N TYR A 175 10.36 -15.17 16.78
CA TYR A 175 10.56 -16.16 15.74
C TYR A 175 12.04 -16.42 15.46
N ASN A 176 12.83 -15.37 15.25
CA ASN A 176 14.27 -15.50 15.04
C ASN A 176 15.00 -16.06 16.24
N GLY A 177 14.57 -15.73 17.48
CA GLY A 177 15.12 -16.30 18.70
C GLY A 177 14.89 -17.81 18.83
N VAL A 178 13.75 -18.30 18.35
CA VAL A 178 13.39 -19.74 18.41
C VAL A 178 14.04 -20.56 17.29
N TYR A 179 14.14 -19.99 16.08
CA TYR A 179 14.58 -20.72 14.88
C TYR A 179 15.96 -20.27 14.35
N SER A 180 16.73 -19.49 15.12
CA SER A 180 18.10 -19.16 14.70
C SER A 180 18.96 -20.42 14.71
N THR A 181 19.77 -20.59 13.67
CA THR A 181 20.71 -21.71 13.55
C THR A 181 21.71 -21.76 14.71
N ASP A 182 21.98 -20.64 15.37
CA ASP A 182 22.88 -20.54 16.52
C ASP A 182 22.33 -21.31 17.73
N ASN A 183 20.99 -21.36 17.93
CA ASN A 183 20.35 -22.13 18.97
C ASN A 183 20.26 -23.65 18.68
N MET A 184 20.47 -24.07 17.41
CA MET A 184 20.48 -25.49 17.05
C MET A 184 21.84 -26.17 17.24
N ILE A 185 22.92 -25.38 17.32
CA ILE A 185 24.28 -25.90 17.43
C ILE A 185 24.67 -26.17 18.89
N GLU A 186 24.07 -25.49 19.87
CA GLU A 186 24.36 -25.69 21.31
C GLU A 186 23.67 -26.90 21.96
N LYS A 187 22.83 -27.65 21.22
CA LYS A 187 22.13 -28.83 21.76
C LYS A 187 22.68 -30.18 21.27
N LYS A 188 24.00 -30.27 21.03
CA LYS A 188 24.66 -31.57 20.81
C LYS A 188 25.69 -31.86 21.91
#